data_e9a938606dceb415743062b64c8ea9e3
#
_entry.id   e9a938606dceb415743062b64c8ea9e3
#
_cell.length_a   1.000
_cell.length_b   1.000
_cell.length_c   1.000
_cell.angle_alpha   90.00
_cell.angle_beta   90.00
_cell.angle_gamma   90.00
#
_symmetry.space_group_name_H-M   'P 1'
#
loop_
_entity.id
_entity.type
_entity.pdbx_description
1 polymer ?
#
loop_
_entity_poly.entity_id
_entity_poly.type
_entity_poly.pdbx_seq_one_letter_code
_entity_poly.pdbx_strand_id
1 'polypeptide(L)'
;MNSAEEHNLIFDWAAQGPKRAQWPDHVMLDDETLRDGLQSPSVSDPPLEAKVAILHLMESLGIETADVGLPGAGPQQREAVTTLCREIDRDHMRIRPNCAARTMIVDIQPIAEIAQATGVPIEACLFIGSSPIRQYAEEWSLEDILRHTREAIRFAVREGLEVMYVTEDTVRSSPEHLKTLFMAAIDTGAKRLCLCDTCGSAVPDGVWNLVSWVKSLLKELGVDIGIDWHGHRDRGLDMGNTLAAIEAGASRVHGTALGIGERVGNTPIEQLLVNLKLLGIRNDELGQLPEYVELVSQATGVPVPVNTPIVGRDAFRTATGVHASAVIKAHKKGDNWLADRVYSGVPANWLARKQEIEIGPMSGNSNVIYYLNAHGLPATAKVVRAVMQTAKQCAKVLTWEEVGEIVRSVTELEREQASAGRVGS
;
A
#
# COMPACT_ATOMS: atom_id res chain seq x y z
N MET A 1 -2.83 3.94 -27.66
CA MET A 1 -4.30 3.77 -27.82
C MET A 1 -4.99 4.87 -27.03
N ASN A 2 -6.15 5.33 -27.47
CA ASN A 2 -6.98 6.20 -26.65
C ASN A 2 -7.90 5.33 -25.75
N SER A 3 -8.52 5.93 -24.72
CA SER A 3 -9.36 5.20 -23.76
C SER A 3 -10.51 4.41 -24.40
N ALA A 4 -11.02 4.83 -25.53
CA ALA A 4 -12.09 4.13 -26.24
C ALA A 4 -11.62 2.83 -26.92
N GLU A 5 -10.36 2.78 -27.37
CA GLU A 5 -9.76 1.55 -27.92
C GLU A 5 -9.42 0.53 -26.82
N GLU A 6 -9.06 1.00 -25.61
CA GLU A 6 -8.83 0.14 -24.44
C GLU A 6 -10.10 -0.62 -24.05
N HIS A 7 -11.24 0.03 -23.99
CA HIS A 7 -12.54 -0.59 -23.66
C HIS A 7 -12.99 -1.68 -24.65
N ASN A 8 -12.49 -1.65 -25.89
CA ASN A 8 -12.82 -2.68 -26.87
C ASN A 8 -11.95 -3.95 -26.74
N LEU A 9 -10.80 -3.87 -26.06
CA LEU A 9 -9.89 -4.99 -25.91
C LEU A 9 -9.98 -5.67 -24.54
N ILE A 10 -10.44 -4.96 -23.51
CA ILE A 10 -10.59 -5.47 -22.15
C ILE A 10 -12.04 -5.27 -21.72
N PHE A 11 -12.78 -6.37 -21.63
CA PHE A 11 -14.17 -6.31 -21.16
C PHE A 11 -14.20 -6.13 -19.64
N ASP A 12 -14.92 -5.11 -19.17
CA ASP A 12 -15.06 -4.80 -17.75
C ASP A 12 -16.34 -5.44 -17.18
N TRP A 13 -16.17 -6.54 -16.48
CA TRP A 13 -17.26 -7.19 -15.73
C TRP A 13 -17.75 -6.37 -14.53
N ALA A 14 -16.91 -5.50 -13.95
CA ALA A 14 -17.31 -4.65 -12.83
C ALA A 14 -18.30 -3.55 -13.26
N ALA A 15 -18.31 -3.21 -14.54
CA ALA A 15 -19.30 -2.28 -15.13
C ALA A 15 -20.66 -2.95 -15.40
N GLN A 16 -20.78 -4.27 -15.21
CA GLN A 16 -22.00 -5.03 -15.50
C GLN A 16 -22.86 -5.24 -14.23
N GLY A 17 -24.18 -5.28 -14.42
CA GLY A 17 -25.11 -5.54 -13.32
C GLY A 17 -25.42 -4.34 -12.42
N PRO A 18 -26.19 -4.57 -11.33
CA PRO A 18 -26.55 -3.54 -10.38
C PRO A 18 -25.31 -3.12 -9.55
N LYS A 19 -25.00 -1.84 -9.53
CA LYS A 19 -23.96 -1.28 -8.67
C LYS A 19 -24.52 -1.07 -7.26
N ARG A 20 -23.71 -1.36 -6.23
CA ARG A 20 -24.05 -1.07 -4.83
C ARG A 20 -24.06 0.45 -4.58
N ALA A 21 -23.01 1.12 -5.06
CA ALA A 21 -22.87 2.58 -5.03
C ALA A 21 -21.99 3.05 -6.19
N GLN A 22 -21.85 4.35 -6.34
CA GLN A 22 -20.88 4.94 -7.25
C GLN A 22 -19.59 5.18 -6.50
N TRP A 23 -18.44 4.85 -7.12
CA TRP A 23 -17.13 5.21 -6.60
C TRP A 23 -17.03 6.73 -6.40
N PRO A 24 -16.39 7.22 -5.34
CA PRO A 24 -16.15 8.65 -5.18
C PRO A 24 -15.16 9.15 -6.24
N ASP A 25 -15.22 10.45 -6.52
CA ASP A 25 -14.25 11.08 -7.43
C ASP A 25 -12.84 11.16 -6.82
N HIS A 26 -12.76 11.09 -5.50
CA HIS A 26 -11.51 11.10 -4.73
C HIS A 26 -11.70 10.47 -3.36
N VAL A 27 -10.65 9.83 -2.84
CA VAL A 27 -10.51 9.36 -1.46
C VAL A 27 -9.14 9.74 -0.95
N MET A 28 -9.05 10.26 0.27
CA MET A 28 -7.79 10.59 0.93
C MET A 28 -7.11 9.31 1.43
N LEU A 29 -5.79 9.36 1.49
CA LEU A 29 -4.97 8.31 2.08
C LEU A 29 -4.32 8.81 3.37
N ASP A 30 -4.31 7.95 4.38
CA ASP A 30 -3.53 8.10 5.60
C ASP A 30 -2.47 7.01 5.65
N ASP A 31 -1.21 7.41 5.67
CA ASP A 31 -0.11 6.45 5.77
C ASP A 31 0.35 6.32 7.22
N GLU A 32 0.11 5.16 7.79
CA GLU A 32 0.45 4.85 9.19
C GLU A 32 1.77 4.06 9.33
N THR A 33 2.62 4.03 8.30
CA THR A 33 3.89 3.28 8.32
C THR A 33 4.77 3.68 9.50
N LEU A 34 4.82 5.00 9.83
CA LEU A 34 5.69 5.54 10.88
C LEU A 34 5.11 5.41 12.30
N ARG A 35 3.89 4.92 12.45
CA ARG A 35 3.27 4.67 13.75
C ARG A 35 2.79 3.23 13.87
N ASP A 36 1.64 2.86 13.29
CA ASP A 36 1.08 1.50 13.42
C ASP A 36 1.98 0.45 12.74
N GLY A 37 2.57 0.82 11.60
CA GLY A 37 3.55 0.00 10.92
C GLY A 37 4.71 -0.44 11.80
N LEU A 38 5.16 0.43 12.72
CA LEU A 38 6.29 0.16 13.62
C LEU A 38 5.89 -0.61 14.89
N GLN A 39 4.61 -0.91 15.10
CA GLN A 39 4.14 -1.65 16.29
C GLN A 39 4.25 -3.16 16.14
N SER A 40 4.69 -3.67 15.01
CA SER A 40 4.95 -5.10 14.80
C SER A 40 6.14 -5.59 15.62
N PRO A 41 6.05 -6.79 16.27
CA PRO A 41 7.16 -7.36 17.03
C PRO A 41 8.44 -7.65 16.23
N SER A 42 8.32 -7.77 14.90
CA SER A 42 9.43 -8.12 14.00
C SER A 42 10.02 -6.91 13.27
N VAL A 43 9.51 -5.71 13.52
CA VAL A 43 9.95 -4.47 12.89
C VAL A 43 11.01 -3.79 13.74
N SER A 44 12.11 -3.37 13.14
CA SER A 44 13.06 -2.45 13.76
C SER A 44 12.55 -1.01 13.64
N ASP A 45 12.67 -0.21 14.71
CA ASP A 45 12.36 1.23 14.63
C ASP A 45 13.40 1.93 13.73
N PRO A 46 13.01 2.57 12.62
CA PRO A 46 13.94 3.21 11.72
C PRO A 46 14.70 4.36 12.38
N PRO A 47 15.96 4.61 11.98
CA PRO A 47 16.65 5.83 12.38
C PRO A 47 15.91 7.07 11.84
N LEU A 48 16.09 8.20 12.51
CA LEU A 48 15.32 9.42 12.24
C LEU A 48 15.47 9.91 10.78
N GLU A 49 16.67 9.79 10.21
CA GLU A 49 16.96 10.16 8.82
C GLU A 49 16.14 9.30 7.84
N ALA A 50 15.95 8.02 8.15
CA ALA A 50 15.11 7.15 7.34
C ALA A 50 13.62 7.52 7.47
N LYS A 51 13.14 7.87 8.67
CA LYS A 51 11.76 8.37 8.86
C LYS A 51 11.49 9.64 8.04
N VAL A 52 12.45 10.57 8.02
CA VAL A 52 12.37 11.78 7.19
C VAL A 52 12.32 11.42 5.70
N ALA A 53 13.19 10.54 5.22
CA ALA A 53 13.19 10.12 3.82
C ALA A 53 11.88 9.39 3.42
N ILE A 54 11.33 8.56 4.31
CA ILE A 54 10.04 7.91 4.13
C ILE A 54 8.92 8.95 3.99
N LEU A 55 8.90 9.98 4.84
CA LEU A 55 7.93 11.07 4.79
C LEU A 55 7.98 11.83 3.44
N HIS A 56 9.18 12.11 2.91
CA HIS A 56 9.33 12.72 1.59
C HIS A 56 8.78 11.84 0.46
N LEU A 57 8.97 10.53 0.55
CA LEU A 57 8.40 9.60 -0.43
C LEU A 57 6.87 9.50 -0.33
N MET A 58 6.29 9.56 0.89
CA MET A 58 4.84 9.68 1.06
C MET A 58 4.29 10.94 0.35
N GLU A 59 4.93 12.10 0.55
CA GLU A 59 4.57 13.36 -0.14
C GLU A 59 4.64 13.23 -1.65
N SER A 60 5.70 12.60 -2.17
CA SER A 60 5.91 12.43 -3.62
C SER A 60 4.87 11.49 -4.26
N LEU A 61 4.35 10.54 -3.50
CA LEU A 61 3.30 9.61 -3.90
C LEU A 61 1.88 10.21 -3.79
N GLY A 62 1.76 11.46 -3.35
CA GLY A 62 0.50 12.16 -3.24
C GLY A 62 -0.35 11.75 -2.04
N ILE A 63 0.26 11.14 -1.01
CA ILE A 63 -0.42 10.80 0.24
C ILE A 63 -0.73 12.08 0.99
N GLU A 64 -1.97 12.25 1.44
CA GLU A 64 -2.46 13.52 2.00
C GLU A 64 -2.24 13.65 3.50
N THR A 65 -2.26 12.52 4.22
CA THR A 65 -2.07 12.51 5.67
C THR A 65 -1.14 11.37 6.09
N ALA A 66 -0.39 11.57 7.17
CA ALA A 66 0.47 10.55 7.73
C ALA A 66 0.40 10.52 9.26
N ASP A 67 0.22 9.33 9.83
CA ASP A 67 0.41 9.14 11.27
C ASP A 67 1.91 9.05 11.57
N VAL A 68 2.44 10.16 12.08
CA VAL A 68 3.87 10.34 12.28
C VAL A 68 4.37 9.87 13.64
N GLY A 69 3.48 9.34 14.49
CA GLY A 69 3.88 8.69 15.73
C GLY A 69 2.92 8.82 16.91
N LEU A 70 3.41 8.34 18.05
CA LEU A 70 2.72 8.32 19.34
C LEU A 70 3.57 9.09 20.38
N PRO A 71 3.55 10.45 20.37
CA PRO A 71 4.46 11.24 21.20
C PRO A 71 4.26 11.04 22.71
N GLY A 72 3.08 10.59 23.14
CA GLY A 72 2.79 10.18 24.52
C GLY A 72 3.54 8.94 24.99
N ALA A 73 4.11 8.13 24.07
CA ALA A 73 4.84 6.91 24.42
C ALA A 73 6.26 7.17 25.00
N GLY A 74 6.79 8.40 24.89
CA GLY A 74 8.05 8.75 25.53
C GLY A 74 8.89 9.76 24.77
N PRO A 75 10.03 10.18 25.36
CA PRO A 75 10.85 11.27 24.81
C PRO A 75 11.35 11.03 23.39
N GLN A 76 11.75 9.80 23.06
CA GLN A 76 12.25 9.45 21.72
C GLN A 76 11.17 9.62 20.65
N GLN A 77 9.93 9.17 20.93
CA GLN A 77 8.80 9.34 20.00
C GLN A 77 8.46 10.83 19.86
N ARG A 78 8.48 11.58 20.96
CA ARG A 78 8.26 13.02 20.95
C ARG A 78 9.29 13.76 20.09
N GLU A 79 10.57 13.42 20.20
CA GLU A 79 11.64 13.98 19.38
C GLU A 79 11.45 13.66 17.90
N ALA A 80 11.14 12.40 17.57
CA ALA A 80 10.89 11.99 16.19
C ALA A 80 9.72 12.76 15.57
N VAL A 81 8.56 12.82 16.23
CA VAL A 81 7.40 13.58 15.75
C VAL A 81 7.73 15.08 15.59
N THR A 82 8.44 15.66 16.55
CA THR A 82 8.86 17.08 16.47
C THR A 82 9.73 17.32 15.24
N THR A 83 10.66 16.41 14.94
CA THR A 83 11.56 16.53 13.78
C THR A 83 10.78 16.39 12.47
N LEU A 84 9.87 15.40 12.37
CA LEU A 84 9.04 15.23 11.18
C LEU A 84 8.12 16.45 10.93
N CYS A 85 7.53 17.02 11.97
CA CYS A 85 6.75 18.25 11.82
C CYS A 85 7.60 19.44 11.37
N ARG A 86 8.82 19.59 11.89
CA ARG A 86 9.76 20.64 11.42
C ARG A 86 10.18 20.43 9.97
N GLU A 87 10.31 19.19 9.54
CA GLU A 87 10.59 18.85 8.14
C GLU A 87 9.44 19.27 7.23
N ILE A 88 8.20 18.97 7.63
CA ILE A 88 6.99 19.39 6.90
C ILE A 88 6.95 20.91 6.73
N ASP A 89 7.21 21.67 7.79
CA ASP A 89 7.23 23.13 7.74
C ASP A 89 8.38 23.68 6.87
N ARG A 90 9.60 23.17 7.09
CA ARG A 90 10.81 23.60 6.38
C ARG A 90 10.69 23.44 4.86
N ASP A 91 10.16 22.31 4.41
CA ASP A 91 10.08 21.95 2.98
C ASP A 91 8.71 22.26 2.38
N HIS A 92 7.84 22.95 3.17
CA HIS A 92 6.48 23.34 2.74
C HIS A 92 5.66 22.18 2.16
N MET A 93 5.75 21.02 2.80
CA MET A 93 5.07 19.81 2.37
C MET A 93 3.54 19.96 2.49
N ARG A 94 2.81 19.33 1.59
CA ARG A 94 1.33 19.35 1.60
C ARG A 94 0.75 18.27 2.52
N ILE A 95 1.53 17.22 2.81
CA ILE A 95 1.13 16.15 3.71
C ILE A 95 0.84 16.70 5.10
N ARG A 96 -0.29 16.34 5.66
CA ARG A 96 -0.70 16.79 6.99
C ARG A 96 -0.41 15.69 8.01
N PRO A 97 0.34 16.00 9.08
CA PRO A 97 0.64 15.01 10.11
C PRO A 97 -0.56 14.78 11.01
N ASN A 98 -0.72 13.54 11.41
CA ASN A 98 -1.56 13.18 12.55
C ASN A 98 -0.75 12.37 13.56
N CYS A 99 -1.25 12.25 14.78
CA CYS A 99 -0.60 11.51 15.86
C CYS A 99 -1.64 10.75 16.67
N ALA A 100 -1.35 9.49 16.94
CA ALA A 100 -2.17 8.65 17.81
C ALA A 100 -2.02 9.06 19.29
N ALA A 101 -3.10 8.99 20.05
CA ALA A 101 -3.12 9.12 21.51
C ALA A 101 -4.29 8.33 22.10
N ARG A 102 -4.06 7.71 23.26
CA ARG A 102 -5.20 7.21 24.06
C ARG A 102 -6.09 8.39 24.47
N THR A 103 -7.33 8.12 24.80
CA THR A 103 -8.26 9.14 25.35
C THR A 103 -7.87 9.57 26.77
N MET A 104 -6.59 9.98 26.92
CA MET A 104 -5.98 10.45 28.17
C MET A 104 -5.21 11.74 27.94
N ILE A 105 -5.44 12.74 28.78
CA ILE A 105 -4.80 14.07 28.63
C ILE A 105 -3.26 13.97 28.58
N VAL A 106 -2.68 13.09 29.37
CA VAL A 106 -1.21 12.91 29.41
C VAL A 106 -0.62 12.47 28.07
N ASP A 107 -1.38 11.76 27.23
CA ASP A 107 -0.95 11.32 25.90
C ASP A 107 -1.23 12.41 24.84
N ILE A 108 -2.25 13.23 25.03
CA ILE A 108 -2.68 14.27 24.08
C ILE A 108 -1.82 15.54 24.24
N GLN A 109 -1.45 15.88 25.47
CA GLN A 109 -0.67 17.07 25.76
C GLN A 109 0.62 17.19 24.96
N PRO A 110 1.46 16.12 24.77
CA PRO A 110 2.62 16.19 23.90
C PRO A 110 2.30 16.55 22.44
N ILE A 111 1.16 16.14 21.90
CA ILE A 111 0.74 16.50 20.53
C ILE A 111 0.50 18.02 20.45
N ALA A 112 -0.25 18.57 21.41
CA ALA A 112 -0.53 20.01 21.46
C ALA A 112 0.76 20.85 21.62
N GLU A 113 1.68 20.41 22.48
CA GLU A 113 2.96 21.07 22.69
C GLU A 113 3.84 21.06 21.43
N ILE A 114 3.86 19.96 20.67
CA ILE A 114 4.58 19.87 19.40
C ILE A 114 3.93 20.78 18.35
N ALA A 115 2.62 20.74 18.19
CA ALA A 115 1.91 21.61 17.26
C ALA A 115 2.18 23.09 17.52
N GLN A 116 2.16 23.50 18.79
CA GLN A 116 2.47 24.89 19.20
C GLN A 116 3.93 25.25 18.97
N ALA A 117 4.86 24.34 19.25
CA ALA A 117 6.30 24.58 19.12
C ALA A 117 6.79 24.60 17.67
N THR A 118 6.12 23.88 16.77
CA THR A 118 6.48 23.78 15.34
C THR A 118 5.64 24.69 14.47
N GLY A 119 4.47 25.13 14.92
CA GLY A 119 3.49 25.86 14.11
C GLY A 119 2.73 24.99 13.10
N VAL A 120 3.00 23.70 13.05
CA VAL A 120 2.35 22.74 12.13
C VAL A 120 1.05 22.24 12.75
N PRO A 121 -0.10 22.36 12.07
CA PRO A 121 -1.35 21.75 12.54
C PRO A 121 -1.24 20.23 12.55
N ILE A 122 -1.48 19.61 13.71
CA ILE A 122 -1.48 18.15 13.88
C ILE A 122 -2.90 17.70 14.21
N GLU A 123 -3.41 16.68 13.49
CA GLU A 123 -4.68 16.03 13.85
C GLU A 123 -4.41 15.02 14.98
N ALA A 124 -5.18 15.10 16.07
CA ALA A 124 -5.10 14.16 17.18
C ALA A 124 -6.02 12.95 16.93
N CYS A 125 -5.44 11.77 16.76
CA CYS A 125 -6.16 10.51 16.56
C CYS A 125 -6.40 9.86 17.92
N LEU A 126 -7.56 10.17 18.53
CA LEU A 126 -7.88 9.77 19.90
C LEU A 126 -8.59 8.41 19.92
N PHE A 127 -7.87 7.37 20.34
CA PHE A 127 -8.41 6.01 20.30
C PHE A 127 -8.87 5.48 21.67
N ILE A 128 -9.95 4.67 21.62
CA ILE A 128 -10.49 3.93 22.77
C ILE A 128 -11.20 2.67 22.27
N GLY A 129 -11.12 1.57 23.04
CA GLY A 129 -11.83 0.33 22.74
C GLY A 129 -13.33 0.48 22.88
N SER A 130 -14.09 0.08 21.86
CA SER A 130 -15.54 0.28 21.79
C SER A 130 -16.34 -1.02 21.89
N SER A 131 -15.75 -2.17 21.59
CA SER A 131 -16.49 -3.44 21.53
C SER A 131 -16.83 -4.01 22.91
N PRO A 132 -17.93 -4.77 23.04
CA PRO A 132 -18.31 -5.42 24.31
C PRO A 132 -17.22 -6.36 24.84
N ILE A 133 -16.50 -7.06 23.96
CA ILE A 133 -15.41 -7.94 24.39
C ILE A 133 -14.23 -7.13 24.97
N ARG A 134 -13.96 -5.94 24.43
CA ARG A 134 -12.93 -5.04 24.95
C ARG A 134 -13.36 -4.46 26.31
N GLN A 135 -14.61 -4.03 26.42
CA GLN A 135 -15.19 -3.55 27.68
C GLN A 135 -15.13 -4.61 28.79
N TYR A 136 -15.46 -5.86 28.43
CA TYR A 136 -15.38 -6.97 29.36
C TYR A 136 -13.94 -7.24 29.84
N ALA A 137 -12.97 -7.16 28.93
CA ALA A 137 -11.54 -7.41 29.25
C ALA A 137 -10.93 -6.31 30.14
N GLU A 138 -11.38 -5.06 29.95
CA GLU A 138 -10.88 -3.88 30.70
C GLU A 138 -11.73 -3.54 31.92
N GLU A 139 -12.85 -4.24 32.13
CA GLU A 139 -13.85 -3.93 33.16
C GLU A 139 -14.43 -2.52 33.04
N TRP A 140 -14.51 -1.97 31.80
CA TRP A 140 -15.05 -0.66 31.53
C TRP A 140 -16.56 -0.69 31.31
N SER A 141 -17.26 0.26 31.93
CA SER A 141 -18.62 0.58 31.56
C SER A 141 -18.69 1.51 30.35
N LEU A 142 -19.83 1.56 29.66
CA LEU A 142 -20.07 2.54 28.61
C LEU A 142 -19.90 3.98 29.14
N GLU A 143 -20.28 4.22 30.40
CA GLU A 143 -20.16 5.54 31.03
C GLU A 143 -18.71 5.96 31.22
N ASP A 144 -17.83 5.02 31.56
CA ASP A 144 -16.39 5.29 31.62
C ASP A 144 -15.82 5.68 30.25
N ILE A 145 -16.18 4.94 29.20
CA ILE A 145 -15.76 5.25 27.83
C ILE A 145 -16.27 6.64 27.41
N LEU A 146 -17.53 6.96 27.67
CA LEU A 146 -18.12 8.28 27.39
C LEU A 146 -17.43 9.42 28.14
N ARG A 147 -17.10 9.20 29.42
CA ARG A 147 -16.35 10.17 30.22
C ARG A 147 -14.96 10.43 29.61
N HIS A 148 -14.18 9.38 29.35
CA HIS A 148 -12.86 9.51 28.74
C HIS A 148 -12.92 10.17 27.37
N THR A 149 -13.88 9.77 26.51
CA THR A 149 -14.10 10.37 25.19
C THR A 149 -14.32 11.89 25.30
N ARG A 150 -15.27 12.32 26.15
CA ARG A 150 -15.60 13.74 26.29
C ARG A 150 -14.46 14.57 26.90
N GLU A 151 -13.78 14.04 27.91
CA GLU A 151 -12.65 14.73 28.56
C GLU A 151 -11.49 14.92 27.58
N ALA A 152 -11.13 13.85 26.85
CA ALA A 152 -10.04 13.87 25.90
C ALA A 152 -10.30 14.80 24.71
N ILE A 153 -11.47 14.71 24.08
CA ILE A 153 -11.81 15.56 22.92
C ILE A 153 -11.90 17.02 23.34
N ARG A 154 -12.55 17.34 24.47
CA ARG A 154 -12.61 18.72 24.97
C ARG A 154 -11.22 19.30 25.24
N PHE A 155 -10.32 18.50 25.79
CA PHE A 155 -8.95 18.93 26.02
C PHE A 155 -8.25 19.23 24.67
N ALA A 156 -8.27 18.29 23.74
CA ALA A 156 -7.63 18.45 22.41
C ALA A 156 -8.16 19.69 21.67
N VAL A 157 -9.47 19.86 21.60
CA VAL A 157 -10.12 21.02 20.95
C VAL A 157 -9.74 22.34 21.63
N ARG A 158 -9.69 22.38 22.98
CA ARG A 158 -9.26 23.57 23.72
C ARG A 158 -7.80 23.94 23.43
N GLU A 159 -6.94 22.95 23.24
CA GLU A 159 -5.54 23.17 22.86
C GLU A 159 -5.35 23.50 21.36
N GLY A 160 -6.45 23.59 20.58
CA GLY A 160 -6.43 23.96 19.16
C GLY A 160 -6.18 22.81 18.20
N LEU A 161 -6.24 21.55 18.65
CA LEU A 161 -6.07 20.39 17.81
C LEU A 161 -7.39 20.03 17.07
N GLU A 162 -7.28 19.64 15.80
CA GLU A 162 -8.34 18.88 15.13
C GLU A 162 -8.37 17.45 15.69
N VAL A 163 -9.55 16.85 15.77
CA VAL A 163 -9.71 15.54 16.38
C VAL A 163 -10.36 14.55 15.44
N MET A 164 -9.67 13.44 15.19
CA MET A 164 -10.23 12.18 14.72
C MET A 164 -10.53 11.29 15.92
N TYR A 165 -11.78 10.91 16.10
CA TYR A 165 -12.18 9.97 17.14
C TYR A 165 -12.10 8.54 16.59
N VAL A 166 -11.28 7.71 17.22
CA VAL A 166 -10.95 6.36 16.76
C VAL A 166 -11.57 5.33 17.67
N THR A 167 -12.52 4.56 17.16
CA THR A 167 -13.13 3.46 17.92
C THR A 167 -12.39 2.16 17.60
N GLU A 168 -11.48 1.71 18.50
CA GLU A 168 -10.89 0.39 18.34
C GLU A 168 -11.99 -0.68 18.36
N ASP A 169 -11.86 -1.66 17.45
CA ASP A 169 -12.76 -2.80 17.35
C ASP A 169 -14.22 -2.41 17.04
N THR A 170 -14.38 -1.40 16.20
CA THR A 170 -15.68 -0.88 15.75
C THR A 170 -16.55 -1.97 15.15
N VAL A 171 -15.95 -2.85 14.33
CA VAL A 171 -16.66 -3.90 13.59
C VAL A 171 -17.35 -4.95 14.46
N ARG A 172 -16.98 -5.02 15.76
CA ARG A 172 -17.59 -5.94 16.73
C ARG A 172 -18.45 -5.22 17.78
N SER A 173 -18.72 -3.93 17.57
CA SER A 173 -19.56 -3.10 18.45
C SER A 173 -20.99 -3.01 17.94
N SER A 174 -21.98 -2.88 18.85
CA SER A 174 -23.39 -2.74 18.44
C SER A 174 -23.70 -1.33 17.93
N PRO A 175 -24.68 -1.18 17.02
CA PRO A 175 -25.09 0.13 16.52
C PRO A 175 -25.51 1.10 17.64
N GLU A 176 -26.18 0.63 18.69
CA GLU A 176 -26.64 1.46 19.81
C GLU A 176 -25.45 2.04 20.60
N HIS A 177 -24.42 1.21 20.85
CA HIS A 177 -23.18 1.63 21.49
C HIS A 177 -22.46 2.67 20.65
N LEU A 178 -22.24 2.35 19.37
CA LEU A 178 -21.54 3.24 18.43
C LEU A 178 -22.27 4.57 18.26
N LYS A 179 -23.61 4.56 18.12
CA LYS A 179 -24.42 5.79 18.06
C LYS A 179 -24.17 6.69 19.26
N THR A 180 -24.16 6.11 20.46
CA THR A 180 -23.93 6.84 21.71
C THR A 180 -22.53 7.46 21.78
N LEU A 181 -21.49 6.69 21.38
CA LEU A 181 -20.11 7.15 21.37
C LEU A 181 -19.87 8.22 20.29
N PHE A 182 -20.39 8.02 19.09
CA PHE A 182 -20.23 8.97 17.98
C PHE A 182 -20.92 10.30 18.26
N MET A 183 -22.15 10.26 18.79
CA MET A 183 -22.83 11.50 19.22
C MET A 183 -22.01 12.25 20.28
N ALA A 184 -21.49 11.54 21.29
CA ALA A 184 -20.66 12.18 22.31
C ALA A 184 -19.37 12.79 21.74
N ALA A 185 -18.73 12.13 20.80
CA ALA A 185 -17.55 12.63 20.13
C ALA A 185 -17.84 13.86 19.25
N ILE A 186 -18.91 13.81 18.46
CA ILE A 186 -19.37 14.91 17.59
C ILE A 186 -19.74 16.14 18.42
N ASP A 187 -20.54 15.95 19.47
CA ASP A 187 -21.00 17.03 20.38
C ASP A 187 -19.81 17.71 21.10
N THR A 188 -18.70 16.99 21.27
CA THR A 188 -17.48 17.54 21.90
C THR A 188 -16.46 18.09 20.92
N GLY A 189 -16.68 17.94 19.60
CA GLY A 189 -15.91 18.64 18.57
C GLY A 189 -15.07 17.78 17.66
N ALA A 190 -15.22 16.45 17.65
CA ALA A 190 -14.56 15.57 16.69
C ALA A 190 -14.96 15.96 15.25
N LYS A 191 -13.97 15.95 14.36
CA LYS A 191 -14.11 16.29 12.92
C LYS A 191 -14.12 15.07 12.03
N ARG A 192 -13.69 13.93 12.54
CA ARG A 192 -13.64 12.64 11.82
C ARG A 192 -13.98 11.52 12.78
N LEU A 193 -14.57 10.44 12.23
CA LEU A 193 -14.80 9.18 12.93
C LEU A 193 -14.00 8.09 12.21
N CYS A 194 -13.06 7.46 12.90
CA CYS A 194 -12.32 6.32 12.36
C CYS A 194 -12.96 5.01 12.82
N LEU A 195 -13.35 4.21 11.84
CA LEU A 195 -13.96 2.88 12.02
C LEU A 195 -12.88 1.83 11.86
N CYS A 196 -12.62 1.05 12.93
CA CYS A 196 -11.50 0.11 12.96
C CYS A 196 -11.94 -1.35 12.89
N ASP A 197 -11.36 -2.09 11.97
CA ASP A 197 -11.29 -3.56 12.02
C ASP A 197 -9.98 -3.97 12.71
N THR A 198 -9.90 -3.68 14.00
CA THR A 198 -8.68 -3.85 14.82
C THR A 198 -8.16 -5.29 14.82
N CYS A 199 -9.03 -6.28 14.64
CA CYS A 199 -8.66 -7.70 14.67
C CYS A 199 -8.71 -8.38 13.29
N GLY A 200 -8.89 -7.63 12.20
CA GLY A 200 -9.00 -8.17 10.85
C GLY A 200 -10.11 -9.21 10.71
N SER A 201 -11.23 -9.02 11.42
CA SER A 201 -12.33 -9.99 11.53
C SER A 201 -13.47 -9.75 10.54
N ALA A 202 -13.56 -8.56 9.97
CA ALA A 202 -14.63 -8.17 9.07
C ALA A 202 -14.57 -8.87 7.71
N VAL A 203 -15.70 -8.85 7.03
CA VAL A 203 -15.83 -9.21 5.62
C VAL A 203 -16.37 -8.00 4.85
N PRO A 204 -16.15 -7.89 3.52
CA PRO A 204 -16.52 -6.70 2.75
C PRO A 204 -17.98 -6.26 2.92
N ASP A 205 -18.94 -7.19 2.99
CA ASP A 205 -20.34 -6.85 3.22
C ASP A 205 -20.58 -6.25 4.61
N GLY A 206 -19.88 -6.75 5.64
CA GLY A 206 -19.95 -6.20 6.99
C GLY A 206 -19.40 -4.78 7.06
N VAL A 207 -18.28 -4.53 6.38
CA VAL A 207 -17.67 -3.19 6.28
C VAL A 207 -18.59 -2.23 5.55
N TRP A 208 -19.13 -2.64 4.40
CA TRP A 208 -20.07 -1.84 3.63
C TRP A 208 -21.31 -1.46 4.46
N ASN A 209 -21.87 -2.40 5.20
CA ASN A 209 -23.03 -2.17 6.08
C ASN A 209 -22.67 -1.17 7.18
N LEU A 210 -21.53 -1.33 7.85
CA LEU A 210 -21.08 -0.44 8.93
C LEU A 210 -20.89 1.00 8.43
N VAL A 211 -20.12 1.19 7.36
CA VAL A 211 -19.82 2.53 6.83
C VAL A 211 -21.11 3.20 6.30
N SER A 212 -21.96 2.46 5.59
CA SER A 212 -23.25 2.96 5.10
C SER A 212 -24.18 3.37 6.24
N TRP A 213 -24.17 2.60 7.35
CA TRP A 213 -24.94 2.93 8.55
C TRP A 213 -24.42 4.20 9.21
N VAL A 214 -23.10 4.36 9.37
CA VAL A 214 -22.51 5.59 9.92
C VAL A 214 -22.84 6.79 9.04
N LYS A 215 -22.70 6.68 7.72
CA LYS A 215 -23.06 7.72 6.77
C LYS A 215 -24.53 8.15 6.90
N SER A 216 -25.42 7.18 7.08
CA SER A 216 -26.85 7.43 7.31
C SER A 216 -27.10 8.14 8.65
N LEU A 217 -26.38 7.73 9.70
CA LEU A 217 -26.43 8.37 11.02
C LEU A 217 -25.97 9.83 10.96
N LEU A 218 -24.85 10.12 10.30
CA LEU A 218 -24.35 11.50 10.14
C LEU A 218 -25.35 12.38 9.39
N LYS A 219 -25.98 11.82 8.35
CA LYS A 219 -27.06 12.52 7.62
C LYS A 219 -28.28 12.77 8.50
N GLU A 220 -28.71 11.80 9.33
CA GLU A 220 -29.82 11.97 10.30
C GLU A 220 -29.50 13.07 11.30
N LEU A 221 -28.26 13.15 11.78
CA LEU A 221 -27.81 14.17 12.73
C LEU A 221 -27.59 15.56 12.07
N GLY A 222 -27.58 15.64 10.75
CA GLY A 222 -27.34 16.89 10.02
C GLY A 222 -25.90 17.41 10.15
N VAL A 223 -24.92 16.52 10.33
CA VAL A 223 -23.51 16.87 10.48
C VAL A 223 -22.70 16.37 9.29
N ASP A 224 -21.72 17.18 8.89
CA ASP A 224 -20.79 16.88 7.80
C ASP A 224 -19.37 16.74 8.38
N ILE A 225 -18.99 15.51 8.70
CA ILE A 225 -17.67 15.16 9.22
C ILE A 225 -17.11 13.94 8.47
N GLY A 226 -15.79 13.78 8.47
CA GLY A 226 -15.12 12.69 7.77
C GLY A 226 -15.41 11.30 8.37
N ILE A 227 -15.47 10.29 7.51
CA ILE A 227 -15.44 8.87 7.89
C ILE A 227 -14.13 8.29 7.41
N ASP A 228 -13.39 7.70 8.34
CA ASP A 228 -12.14 6.99 8.07
C ASP A 228 -12.34 5.49 8.22
N TRP A 229 -11.55 4.73 7.47
CA TRP A 229 -11.46 3.29 7.60
C TRP A 229 -10.02 2.86 7.89
N HIS A 230 -9.84 2.13 9.00
CA HIS A 230 -8.59 1.50 9.40
C HIS A 230 -8.80 0.00 9.54
N GLY A 231 -8.01 -0.83 8.87
CA GLY A 231 -8.24 -2.28 8.86
C GLY A 231 -6.99 -3.13 8.87
N HIS A 232 -6.96 -4.12 9.79
CA HIS A 232 -5.93 -5.14 9.85
C HIS A 232 -6.23 -6.32 8.93
N ARG A 233 -5.20 -7.13 8.64
CA ARG A 233 -5.22 -8.17 7.61
C ARG A 233 -5.19 -9.61 8.13
N ASP A 234 -5.63 -9.86 9.37
CA ASP A 234 -5.54 -11.18 10.01
C ASP A 234 -6.16 -12.31 9.19
N ARG A 235 -7.21 -12.03 8.43
CA ARG A 235 -7.87 -12.96 7.52
C ARG A 235 -7.48 -12.80 6.04
N GLY A 236 -6.56 -11.87 5.72
CA GLY A 236 -6.20 -11.54 4.35
C GLY A 236 -7.34 -10.90 3.54
N LEU A 237 -8.26 -10.18 4.19
CA LEU A 237 -9.40 -9.50 3.55
C LEU A 237 -9.27 -7.97 3.56
N ASP A 238 -8.15 -7.47 4.03
CA ASP A 238 -7.84 -6.05 4.20
C ASP A 238 -8.13 -5.20 2.97
N MET A 239 -7.59 -5.57 1.81
CA MET A 239 -7.83 -4.83 0.56
C MET A 239 -9.31 -4.84 0.15
N GLY A 240 -9.95 -5.99 0.20
CA GLY A 240 -11.39 -6.10 -0.10
C GLY A 240 -12.26 -5.30 0.86
N ASN A 241 -11.91 -5.29 2.14
CA ASN A 241 -12.58 -4.51 3.18
C ASN A 241 -12.38 -3.00 2.96
N THR A 242 -11.16 -2.57 2.66
CA THR A 242 -10.87 -1.15 2.39
C THR A 242 -11.60 -0.63 1.15
N LEU A 243 -11.63 -1.41 0.06
CA LEU A 243 -12.42 -1.03 -1.12
C LEU A 243 -13.91 -0.97 -0.82
N ALA A 244 -14.46 -1.91 -0.02
CA ALA A 244 -15.85 -1.86 0.41
C ALA A 244 -16.16 -0.63 1.28
N ALA A 245 -15.22 -0.19 2.13
CA ALA A 245 -15.37 1.04 2.91
C ALA A 245 -15.43 2.29 2.02
N ILE A 246 -14.57 2.38 1.01
CA ILE A 246 -14.56 3.48 0.03
C ILE A 246 -15.87 3.52 -0.75
N GLU A 247 -16.33 2.38 -1.28
CA GLU A 247 -17.58 2.27 -2.01
C GLU A 247 -18.79 2.69 -1.14
N ALA A 248 -18.78 2.36 0.17
CA ALA A 248 -19.83 2.73 1.11
C ALA A 248 -19.78 4.21 1.52
N GLY A 249 -18.64 4.89 1.33
CA GLY A 249 -18.51 6.33 1.54
C GLY A 249 -17.50 6.77 2.61
N ALA A 250 -16.52 5.94 2.93
CA ALA A 250 -15.34 6.40 3.66
C ALA A 250 -14.61 7.46 2.83
N SER A 251 -14.27 8.59 3.46
CA SER A 251 -13.63 9.73 2.80
C SER A 251 -12.10 9.69 2.91
N ARG A 252 -11.56 8.91 3.84
CA ARG A 252 -10.15 8.61 4.01
C ARG A 252 -9.97 7.15 4.42
N VAL A 253 -8.93 6.51 3.92
CA VAL A 253 -8.59 5.13 4.27
C VAL A 253 -7.11 5.02 4.61
N HIS A 254 -6.81 4.11 5.54
CA HIS A 254 -5.51 3.96 6.14
C HIS A 254 -4.77 2.77 5.56
N GLY A 255 -3.44 2.86 5.51
CA GLY A 255 -2.58 1.77 5.09
C GLY A 255 -1.14 1.97 5.54
N THR A 256 -0.31 0.95 5.32
CA THR A 256 1.12 0.98 5.63
C THR A 256 1.92 0.37 4.49
N ALA A 257 3.17 0.81 4.30
CA ALA A 257 4.07 0.15 3.35
C ALA A 257 4.21 -1.33 3.69
N LEU A 258 4.18 -2.20 2.69
CA LEU A 258 4.23 -3.65 2.85
C LEU A 258 3.10 -4.24 3.73
N GLY A 259 2.16 -3.42 4.13
CA GLY A 259 1.13 -3.79 5.08
C GLY A 259 1.70 -4.18 6.44
N ILE A 260 2.84 -3.61 6.87
CA ILE A 260 3.39 -3.85 8.21
C ILE A 260 2.47 -3.31 9.31
N GLY A 261 2.60 -3.82 10.54
CA GLY A 261 1.79 -3.39 11.70
C GLY A 261 1.55 -4.51 12.68
N GLU A 262 0.70 -4.25 13.65
CA GLU A 262 0.37 -5.22 14.69
C GLU A 262 -0.04 -6.58 14.11
N ARG A 263 0.45 -7.66 14.72
CA ARG A 263 0.26 -9.07 14.33
C ARG A 263 0.74 -9.34 12.90
N VAL A 264 -0.20 -9.38 11.93
CA VAL A 264 0.11 -9.61 10.50
C VAL A 264 0.03 -8.33 9.66
N GLY A 265 -0.32 -7.20 10.29
CA GLY A 265 -0.28 -5.86 9.71
C GLY A 265 -1.60 -5.32 9.19
N ASN A 266 -1.50 -4.31 8.33
CA ASN A 266 -2.57 -3.45 7.82
C ASN A 266 -2.77 -3.62 6.31
N THR A 267 -3.67 -2.83 5.73
CA THR A 267 -3.82 -2.72 4.28
C THR A 267 -2.53 -2.19 3.66
N PRO A 268 -1.92 -2.89 2.67
CA PRO A 268 -0.70 -2.43 2.01
C PRO A 268 -0.94 -1.18 1.16
N ILE A 269 -0.28 -0.07 1.50
CA ILE A 269 -0.49 1.23 0.84
C ILE A 269 -0.10 1.20 -0.64
N GLU A 270 0.94 0.44 -1.01
CA GLU A 270 1.37 0.28 -2.39
C GLU A 270 0.31 -0.42 -3.25
N GLN A 271 -0.41 -1.37 -2.67
CA GLN A 271 -1.50 -2.04 -3.38
C GLN A 271 -2.72 -1.13 -3.46
N LEU A 272 -2.98 -0.35 -2.41
CA LEU A 272 -4.11 0.58 -2.36
C LEU A 272 -3.95 1.69 -3.42
N LEU A 273 -2.79 2.34 -3.50
CA LEU A 273 -2.47 3.37 -4.51
C LEU A 273 -2.71 2.86 -5.94
N VAL A 274 -2.23 1.67 -6.26
CA VAL A 274 -2.39 1.09 -7.61
C VAL A 274 -3.85 0.74 -7.89
N ASN A 275 -4.57 0.14 -6.94
CA ASN A 275 -5.98 -0.19 -7.13
C ASN A 275 -6.84 1.06 -7.32
N LEU A 276 -6.60 2.12 -6.56
CA LEU A 276 -7.33 3.38 -6.70
C LEU A 276 -7.05 4.06 -8.05
N LYS A 277 -5.82 3.98 -8.56
CA LYS A 277 -5.47 4.44 -9.91
C LYS A 277 -6.16 3.61 -11.00
N LEU A 278 -6.21 2.29 -10.86
CA LEU A 278 -6.93 1.39 -11.79
C LEU A 278 -8.44 1.64 -11.80
N LEU A 279 -9.02 1.98 -10.66
CA LEU A 279 -10.45 2.34 -10.51
C LEU A 279 -10.77 3.77 -10.98
N GLY A 280 -9.76 4.58 -11.33
CA GLY A 280 -9.93 5.96 -11.75
C GLY A 280 -10.30 6.93 -10.62
N ILE A 281 -10.16 6.51 -9.35
CA ILE A 281 -10.43 7.33 -8.16
C ILE A 281 -9.26 8.29 -7.88
N ARG A 282 -8.04 7.87 -8.21
CA ARG A 282 -6.81 8.66 -8.06
C ARG A 282 -5.98 8.61 -9.33
N ASN A 283 -5.13 9.61 -9.52
CA ASN A 283 -4.23 9.66 -10.68
C ASN A 283 -2.81 10.08 -10.29
N ASP A 284 -2.35 9.60 -9.13
CA ASP A 284 -1.01 9.91 -8.62
C ASP A 284 0.09 9.29 -9.49
N GLU A 285 1.27 9.93 -9.49
CA GLU A 285 2.47 9.39 -10.12
C GLU A 285 3.12 8.35 -9.21
N LEU A 286 3.21 7.09 -9.68
CA LEU A 286 3.64 5.96 -8.86
C LEU A 286 5.09 5.52 -9.16
N GLY A 287 5.86 6.32 -9.89
CA GLY A 287 7.22 5.96 -10.28
C GLY A 287 8.18 5.73 -9.10
N GLN A 288 7.95 6.42 -7.98
CA GLN A 288 8.75 6.28 -6.74
C GLN A 288 8.22 5.22 -5.77
N LEU A 289 7.10 4.57 -6.07
CA LEU A 289 6.52 3.55 -5.19
C LEU A 289 7.46 2.37 -4.89
N PRO A 290 8.24 1.83 -5.84
CA PRO A 290 9.24 0.81 -5.54
C PRO A 290 10.34 1.30 -4.60
N GLU A 291 10.81 2.55 -4.75
CA GLU A 291 11.82 3.16 -3.87
C GLU A 291 11.28 3.34 -2.44
N TYR A 292 10.04 3.81 -2.32
CA TYR A 292 9.36 3.93 -1.03
C TYR A 292 9.29 2.60 -0.28
N VAL A 293 8.83 1.54 -0.94
CA VAL A 293 8.71 0.20 -0.34
C VAL A 293 10.08 -0.38 0.01
N GLU A 294 11.06 -0.21 -0.87
CA GLU A 294 12.45 -0.68 -0.63
C GLU A 294 13.08 0.04 0.57
N LEU A 295 12.92 1.36 0.67
CA LEU A 295 13.42 2.13 1.81
C LEU A 295 12.77 1.66 3.13
N VAL A 296 11.45 1.48 3.16
CA VAL A 296 10.77 0.96 4.36
C VAL A 296 11.25 -0.44 4.69
N SER A 297 11.39 -1.33 3.69
CA SER A 297 11.91 -2.68 3.88
C SER A 297 13.30 -2.68 4.53
N GLN A 298 14.21 -1.86 4.01
CA GLN A 298 15.58 -1.76 4.54
C GLN A 298 15.61 -1.14 5.94
N ALA A 299 14.85 -0.07 6.16
CA ALA A 299 14.84 0.66 7.42
C ALA A 299 14.19 -0.14 8.57
N THR A 300 13.18 -0.95 8.25
CA THR A 300 12.45 -1.78 9.23
C THR A 300 13.00 -3.19 9.39
N GLY A 301 13.83 -3.65 8.44
CA GLY A 301 14.32 -5.02 8.38
C GLY A 301 13.29 -6.05 7.91
N VAL A 302 12.12 -5.61 7.41
CA VAL A 302 11.08 -6.49 6.87
C VAL A 302 11.32 -6.71 5.38
N PRO A 303 11.67 -7.94 4.94
CA PRO A 303 11.98 -8.20 3.54
C PRO A 303 10.74 -8.13 2.66
N VAL A 304 10.90 -7.67 1.41
CA VAL A 304 9.86 -7.76 0.38
C VAL A 304 9.81 -9.19 -0.16
N PRO A 305 8.76 -9.99 0.08
CA PRO A 305 8.62 -11.31 -0.54
C PRO A 305 8.64 -11.22 -2.06
N VAL A 306 9.28 -12.19 -2.71
CA VAL A 306 9.46 -12.18 -4.18
C VAL A 306 8.14 -12.08 -4.96
N ASN A 307 7.07 -12.61 -4.40
CA ASN A 307 5.72 -12.65 -4.98
C ASN A 307 4.78 -11.57 -4.44
N THR A 308 5.31 -10.56 -3.74
CA THR A 308 4.48 -9.43 -3.29
C THR A 308 3.85 -8.75 -4.50
N PRO A 309 2.53 -8.54 -4.52
CA PRO A 309 1.89 -7.82 -5.60
C PRO A 309 2.56 -6.47 -5.85
N ILE A 310 2.68 -6.06 -7.11
CA ILE A 310 3.13 -4.73 -7.55
C ILE A 310 4.64 -4.51 -7.37
N VAL A 311 5.18 -4.69 -6.15
CA VAL A 311 6.56 -4.32 -5.80
C VAL A 311 7.52 -5.51 -5.74
N GLY A 312 7.03 -6.71 -5.56
CA GLY A 312 7.84 -7.92 -5.50
C GLY A 312 8.68 -8.13 -6.77
N ARG A 313 9.78 -8.86 -6.63
CA ARG A 313 10.67 -9.15 -7.74
C ARG A 313 9.94 -9.78 -8.93
N ASP A 314 9.00 -10.71 -8.66
CA ASP A 314 8.32 -11.49 -9.69
C ASP A 314 7.07 -10.81 -10.26
N ALA A 315 6.68 -9.62 -9.75
CA ALA A 315 5.42 -8.96 -10.15
C ALA A 315 5.28 -8.73 -11.66
N PHE A 316 6.41 -8.51 -12.39
CA PHE A 316 6.43 -8.23 -13.82
C PHE A 316 7.35 -9.19 -14.59
N ARG A 317 7.68 -10.35 -14.02
CA ARG A 317 8.56 -11.36 -14.64
C ARG A 317 7.77 -12.54 -15.15
N THR A 318 8.07 -13.01 -16.36
CA THR A 318 7.45 -14.22 -16.92
C THR A 318 8.49 -15.11 -17.61
N ALA A 319 8.47 -16.41 -17.26
CA ALA A 319 9.28 -17.43 -17.89
C ALA A 319 8.46 -18.43 -18.74
N THR A 320 7.13 -18.41 -18.60
CA THR A 320 6.23 -19.33 -19.33
C THR A 320 6.12 -18.94 -20.80
N GLY A 321 6.39 -19.88 -21.70
CA GLY A 321 6.47 -19.62 -23.13
C GLY A 321 5.23 -18.97 -23.77
N VAL A 322 4.02 -19.36 -23.34
CA VAL A 322 2.77 -18.80 -23.87
C VAL A 322 2.62 -17.32 -23.48
N HIS A 323 2.82 -16.99 -22.19
CA HIS A 323 2.73 -15.61 -21.69
C HIS A 323 3.82 -14.73 -22.32
N ALA A 324 5.08 -15.17 -22.28
CA ALA A 324 6.19 -14.47 -22.88
C ALA A 324 5.97 -14.21 -24.39
N SER A 325 5.47 -15.20 -25.12
CA SER A 325 5.20 -15.06 -26.57
C SER A 325 4.20 -13.94 -26.87
N ALA A 326 3.17 -13.75 -26.04
CA ALA A 326 2.20 -12.67 -26.25
C ALA A 326 2.82 -11.29 -25.96
N VAL A 327 3.56 -11.15 -24.86
CA VAL A 327 4.29 -9.91 -24.54
C VAL A 327 5.29 -9.56 -25.63
N ILE A 328 6.06 -10.55 -26.13
CA ILE A 328 7.03 -10.36 -27.23
C ILE A 328 6.33 -9.92 -28.52
N LYS A 329 5.14 -10.47 -28.81
CA LYS A 329 4.37 -10.06 -29.98
C LYS A 329 3.88 -8.62 -29.87
N ALA A 330 3.47 -8.19 -28.68
CA ALA A 330 3.09 -6.80 -28.43
C ALA A 330 4.29 -5.86 -28.63
N HIS A 331 5.45 -6.18 -28.09
CA HIS A 331 6.68 -5.40 -28.33
C HIS A 331 7.05 -5.32 -29.81
N LYS A 332 6.91 -6.42 -30.57
CA LYS A 332 7.17 -6.41 -32.01
C LYS A 332 6.20 -5.53 -32.82
N LYS A 333 5.01 -5.27 -32.29
CA LYS A 333 4.06 -4.31 -32.87
C LYS A 333 4.41 -2.86 -32.52
N GLY A 334 5.38 -2.61 -31.65
CA GLY A 334 5.67 -1.29 -31.09
C GLY A 334 4.60 -0.80 -30.11
N ASP A 335 3.76 -1.68 -29.61
CA ASP A 335 2.62 -1.37 -28.73
C ASP A 335 2.99 -1.65 -27.28
N ASN A 336 3.54 -0.63 -26.61
CA ASN A 336 3.93 -0.72 -25.20
C ASN A 336 2.73 -0.84 -24.26
N TRP A 337 1.60 -0.22 -24.61
CA TRP A 337 0.35 -0.35 -23.83
C TRP A 337 -0.10 -1.82 -23.78
N LEU A 338 -0.13 -2.48 -24.95
CA LEU A 338 -0.49 -3.89 -25.06
C LEU A 338 0.51 -4.79 -24.34
N ALA A 339 1.82 -4.50 -24.47
CA ALA A 339 2.86 -5.28 -23.80
C ALA A 339 2.70 -5.27 -22.27
N ASP A 340 2.34 -4.13 -21.70
CA ASP A 340 2.14 -3.97 -20.25
C ASP A 340 0.84 -4.58 -19.72
N ARG A 341 -0.12 -4.96 -20.60
CA ARG A 341 -1.45 -5.41 -20.15
C ARG A 341 -1.84 -6.81 -20.61
N VAL A 342 -1.21 -7.33 -21.65
CA VAL A 342 -1.64 -8.60 -22.26
C VAL A 342 -1.56 -9.79 -21.30
N TYR A 343 -0.67 -9.74 -20.32
CA TYR A 343 -0.52 -10.73 -19.25
C TYR A 343 -0.22 -10.10 -17.88
N SER A 344 -0.60 -8.84 -17.67
CA SER A 344 -0.47 -8.17 -16.39
C SER A 344 -1.72 -7.35 -16.08
N GLY A 345 -2.25 -7.48 -14.87
CA GLY A 345 -3.34 -6.65 -14.36
C GLY A 345 -2.89 -5.25 -13.95
N VAL A 346 -1.57 -5.04 -13.81
CA VAL A 346 -0.98 -3.76 -13.44
C VAL A 346 0.04 -3.36 -14.52
N PRO A 347 -0.02 -2.14 -15.07
CA PRO A 347 0.98 -1.65 -16.00
C PRO A 347 2.33 -1.44 -15.31
N ALA A 348 3.38 -2.12 -15.77
CA ALA A 348 4.72 -2.03 -15.17
C ALA A 348 5.31 -0.62 -15.28
N ASN A 349 5.00 0.10 -16.35
CA ASN A 349 5.51 1.45 -16.59
C ASN A 349 5.00 2.50 -15.56
N TRP A 350 3.88 2.27 -14.88
CA TRP A 350 3.43 3.13 -13.79
C TRP A 350 4.41 3.18 -12.61
N LEU A 351 5.20 2.11 -12.47
CA LEU A 351 6.15 1.90 -11.40
C LEU A 351 7.61 2.08 -11.86
N ALA A 352 7.82 2.75 -13.00
CA ALA A 352 9.12 2.83 -13.66
C ALA A 352 9.78 1.46 -13.92
N ARG A 353 8.98 0.37 -13.98
CA ARG A 353 9.39 -1.00 -14.29
C ARG A 353 9.03 -1.39 -15.72
N LYS A 354 9.45 -2.58 -16.14
CA LYS A 354 9.18 -3.18 -17.45
C LYS A 354 8.74 -4.62 -17.28
N GLN A 355 8.00 -5.15 -18.27
CA GLN A 355 7.75 -6.58 -18.37
C GLN A 355 9.07 -7.29 -18.71
N GLU A 356 9.47 -8.24 -17.88
CA GLU A 356 10.71 -9.00 -18.00
C GLU A 356 10.43 -10.40 -18.50
N ILE A 357 11.16 -10.82 -19.52
CA ILE A 357 11.08 -12.16 -20.10
C ILE A 357 12.27 -12.98 -19.65
N GLU A 358 12.00 -14.03 -18.91
CA GLU A 358 13.01 -14.92 -18.35
C GLU A 358 13.12 -16.23 -19.12
N ILE A 359 14.24 -16.94 -18.89
CA ILE A 359 14.52 -18.24 -19.48
C ILE A 359 14.51 -19.31 -18.39
N GLY A 360 13.63 -20.29 -18.49
CA GLY A 360 13.50 -21.39 -17.52
C GLY A 360 12.90 -22.65 -18.14
N PRO A 361 12.61 -23.68 -17.33
CA PRO A 361 12.18 -24.98 -17.83
C PRO A 361 10.87 -24.92 -18.62
N MET A 362 10.01 -23.93 -18.38
CA MET A 362 8.73 -23.74 -19.07
C MET A 362 8.81 -22.76 -20.24
N SER A 363 10.00 -22.28 -20.59
CA SER A 363 10.21 -21.33 -21.69
C SER A 363 10.14 -22.01 -23.07
N GLY A 364 9.89 -21.19 -24.10
CA GLY A 364 10.01 -21.54 -25.50
C GLY A 364 11.19 -20.82 -26.17
N ASN A 365 11.48 -21.15 -27.42
CA ASN A 365 12.55 -20.50 -28.17
C ASN A 365 12.40 -18.97 -28.28
N SER A 366 11.15 -18.47 -28.29
CA SER A 366 10.87 -17.02 -28.31
C SER A 366 11.39 -16.30 -27.08
N ASN A 367 11.33 -16.92 -25.89
CA ASN A 367 11.90 -16.38 -24.67
C ASN A 367 13.42 -16.18 -24.84
N VAL A 368 14.11 -17.23 -25.29
CA VAL A 368 15.58 -17.22 -25.46
C VAL A 368 16.00 -16.17 -26.47
N ILE A 369 15.34 -16.13 -27.63
CA ILE A 369 15.67 -15.19 -28.69
C ILE A 369 15.45 -13.75 -28.21
N TYR A 370 14.33 -13.49 -27.53
CA TYR A 370 14.02 -12.17 -26.98
C TYR A 370 15.05 -11.76 -25.92
N TYR A 371 15.32 -12.64 -24.96
CA TYR A 371 16.28 -12.40 -23.88
C TYR A 371 17.67 -12.08 -24.43
N LEU A 372 18.20 -12.92 -25.34
CA LEU A 372 19.52 -12.72 -25.95
C LEU A 372 19.61 -11.38 -26.69
N ASN A 373 18.61 -11.05 -27.50
CA ASN A 373 18.56 -9.78 -28.22
C ASN A 373 18.45 -8.56 -27.29
N ALA A 374 17.61 -8.64 -26.24
CA ALA A 374 17.45 -7.57 -25.27
C ALA A 374 18.74 -7.26 -24.49
N HIS A 375 19.62 -8.25 -24.36
CA HIS A 375 20.90 -8.13 -23.66
C HIS A 375 22.11 -8.02 -24.61
N GLY A 376 21.90 -7.85 -25.92
CA GLY A 376 22.97 -7.70 -26.91
C GLY A 376 23.80 -8.95 -27.12
N LEU A 377 23.26 -10.14 -26.79
CA LEU A 377 23.93 -11.43 -26.99
C LEU A 377 23.56 -12.06 -28.35
N PRO A 378 24.45 -12.87 -28.95
CA PRO A 378 24.19 -13.51 -30.24
C PRO A 378 23.06 -14.55 -30.11
N ALA A 379 22.00 -14.38 -30.89
CA ALA A 379 20.84 -15.29 -30.92
C ALA A 379 20.90 -16.26 -32.10
N THR A 380 22.10 -16.89 -32.35
CA THR A 380 22.24 -17.90 -33.41
C THR A 380 21.43 -19.17 -33.09
N ALA A 381 21.10 -19.96 -34.11
CA ALA A 381 20.34 -21.19 -33.91
C ALA A 381 21.02 -22.18 -32.95
N LYS A 382 22.38 -22.20 -32.94
CA LYS A 382 23.17 -23.07 -32.05
C LYS A 382 23.08 -22.54 -30.59
N VAL A 383 23.26 -21.24 -30.38
CA VAL A 383 23.16 -20.60 -29.07
C VAL A 383 21.76 -20.80 -28.50
N VAL A 384 20.69 -20.49 -29.26
CA VAL A 384 19.31 -20.67 -28.84
C VAL A 384 19.02 -22.12 -28.43
N ARG A 385 19.52 -23.08 -29.20
CA ARG A 385 19.35 -24.52 -28.90
C ARG A 385 20.09 -24.91 -27.61
N ALA A 386 21.33 -24.47 -27.42
CA ALA A 386 22.12 -24.77 -26.23
C ALA A 386 21.46 -24.18 -24.96
N VAL A 387 21.07 -22.92 -25.00
CA VAL A 387 20.37 -22.26 -23.88
C VAL A 387 19.05 -22.96 -23.56
N MET A 388 18.24 -23.31 -24.57
CA MET A 388 16.99 -24.07 -24.38
C MET A 388 17.24 -25.45 -23.79
N GLN A 389 18.26 -26.15 -24.24
CA GLN A 389 18.59 -27.48 -23.73
C GLN A 389 18.96 -27.42 -22.25
N THR A 390 19.77 -26.46 -21.84
CA THR A 390 20.11 -26.23 -20.43
C THR A 390 18.89 -25.82 -19.63
N ALA A 391 18.08 -24.88 -20.12
CA ALA A 391 16.87 -24.42 -19.45
C ALA A 391 15.88 -25.56 -19.16
N LYS A 392 15.73 -26.52 -20.09
CA LYS A 392 14.85 -27.68 -19.90
C LYS A 392 15.31 -28.64 -18.81
N GLN A 393 16.59 -28.59 -18.43
CA GLN A 393 17.17 -29.42 -17.38
C GLN A 393 17.26 -28.72 -16.02
N CYS A 394 17.03 -27.40 -15.96
CA CYS A 394 17.08 -26.63 -14.73
C CYS A 394 15.78 -26.72 -13.93
N ALA A 395 15.89 -26.57 -12.62
CA ALA A 395 14.74 -26.49 -11.71
C ALA A 395 14.16 -25.08 -11.60
N LYS A 396 14.88 -24.04 -12.04
CA LYS A 396 14.54 -22.61 -11.94
C LYS A 396 14.95 -21.87 -13.21
N VAL A 397 14.65 -20.55 -13.25
CA VAL A 397 15.15 -19.69 -14.34
C VAL A 397 16.67 -19.60 -14.32
N LEU A 398 17.28 -19.52 -15.50
CA LEU A 398 18.71 -19.31 -15.65
C LEU A 398 19.09 -17.89 -15.22
N THR A 399 20.22 -17.75 -14.55
CA THR A 399 20.77 -16.45 -14.22
C THR A 399 21.47 -15.83 -15.43
N TRP A 400 21.75 -14.54 -15.36
CA TRP A 400 22.52 -13.83 -16.37
C TRP A 400 23.88 -14.46 -16.61
N GLU A 401 24.57 -14.85 -15.53
CA GLU A 401 25.88 -15.50 -15.58
C GLU A 401 25.81 -16.86 -16.29
N GLU A 402 24.83 -17.70 -15.95
CA GLU A 402 24.60 -19.01 -16.56
C GLU A 402 24.33 -18.89 -18.07
N VAL A 403 23.47 -17.95 -18.48
CA VAL A 403 23.21 -17.69 -19.91
C VAL A 403 24.50 -17.21 -20.62
N GLY A 404 25.25 -16.30 -19.98
CA GLY A 404 26.50 -15.77 -20.50
C GLY A 404 27.56 -16.85 -20.70
N GLU A 405 27.68 -17.80 -19.77
CA GLU A 405 28.60 -18.95 -19.89
C GLU A 405 28.23 -19.86 -21.06
N ILE A 406 26.94 -20.18 -21.21
CA ILE A 406 26.46 -20.99 -22.34
C ILE A 406 26.79 -20.30 -23.68
N VAL A 407 26.51 -18.99 -23.76
CA VAL A 407 26.78 -18.21 -24.97
C VAL A 407 28.28 -18.20 -25.31
N ARG A 408 29.15 -17.95 -24.32
CA ARG A 408 30.63 -17.98 -24.52
C ARG A 408 31.09 -19.33 -25.02
N SER A 409 30.74 -20.43 -24.36
CA SER A 409 31.14 -21.78 -24.72
C SER A 409 30.77 -22.15 -26.18
N VAL A 410 29.53 -21.82 -26.59
CA VAL A 410 29.06 -22.10 -27.96
C VAL A 410 29.83 -21.25 -28.98
N THR A 411 30.09 -19.97 -28.66
CA THR A 411 30.76 -19.04 -29.57
C THR A 411 32.24 -19.38 -29.74
N GLU A 412 32.92 -19.84 -28.69
CA GLU A 412 34.31 -20.31 -28.75
C GLU A 412 34.42 -21.56 -29.60
N LEU A 413 33.55 -22.56 -29.39
CA LEU A 413 33.50 -23.76 -30.23
C LEU A 413 33.25 -23.45 -31.71
N GLU A 414 32.40 -22.48 -32.02
CA GLU A 414 32.17 -22.04 -33.41
C GLU A 414 33.41 -21.39 -34.01
N ARG A 415 34.19 -20.60 -33.24
CA ARG A 415 35.44 -19.99 -33.68
C ARG A 415 36.55 -21.05 -33.95
N GLU A 416 36.70 -22.03 -33.07
CA GLU A 416 37.63 -23.12 -33.21
C GLU A 416 37.34 -23.98 -34.46
N GLN A 417 36.07 -24.33 -34.69
CA GLN A 417 35.63 -25.06 -35.87
C GLN A 417 35.86 -24.28 -37.17
N ALA A 418 35.64 -22.96 -37.14
CA ALA A 418 35.90 -22.10 -38.29
C ALA A 418 37.39 -21.93 -38.58
N SER A 419 38.26 -21.93 -37.56
CA SER A 419 39.71 -21.87 -37.73
C SER A 419 40.28 -23.21 -38.21
N ALA A 420 39.79 -24.34 -37.69
CA ALA A 420 40.22 -25.67 -38.14
C ALA A 420 39.81 -25.97 -39.59
N GLY A 421 38.66 -25.51 -40.06
CA GLY A 421 38.20 -25.64 -41.45
C GLY A 421 38.97 -24.80 -42.44
N ARG A 422 39.71 -23.75 -42.01
CA ARG A 422 40.60 -22.93 -42.88
C ARG A 422 42.01 -23.47 -43.01
N VAL A 423 42.40 -24.37 -42.14
CA VAL A 423 43.77 -25.03 -42.21
C VAL A 423 43.75 -26.30 -43.07
N GLY A 424 42.53 -26.82 -43.40
CA GLY A 424 42.38 -28.05 -44.22
C GLY A 424 41.95 -27.82 -45.68
N SER A 425 41.94 -26.58 -46.16
CA SER A 425 41.66 -26.19 -47.53
C SER A 425 42.90 -25.48 -48.11
#